data_8b43938d33737b7bc5c47948065348f8
#
_entry.id   8b43938d33737b7bc5c47948065348f8
#
_cell.length_a   1.000
_cell.length_b   1.000
_cell.length_c   1.000
_cell.angle_alpha   90.00
_cell.angle_beta   90.00
_cell.angle_gamma   90.00
#
_symmetry.space_group_name_H-M   'P 1'
#
loop_
_entity.id
_entity.type
_entity.pdbx_description
1 polymer ?
#
loop_
_entity_poly.entity_id
_entity_poly.type
_entity_poly.pdbx_seq_one_letter_code
_entity_poly.pdbx_strand_id
1 'polypeptide(L)'
;MLVILSGVAGAGKDTIKKEIIKRMENIKSIPSLTTRPQREGDIPGKTYIFLSKEEFEEKIRNDEIYEYDIHHNHYYGTSKKILNEKSKEYTIIKDIDVNGTEKLKETLKDIKIVTIYLRVPKEELRRRLENRIDKPSEGEIILRLNRFDYEESRIGLYDYVLKNENLEKTVGIIEEIIRQESKN
;
A
#
# COMPACT_ATOMS: atom_id res chain seq x y z
N MET A 1 -7.52 6.28 12.26
CA MET A 1 -7.53 4.91 11.72
C MET A 1 -6.61 4.81 10.52
N LEU A 2 -5.92 3.69 10.35
CA LEU A 2 -5.11 3.35 9.17
C LEU A 2 -5.74 2.18 8.42
N VAL A 3 -6.12 2.39 7.16
CA VAL A 3 -6.60 1.35 6.25
C VAL A 3 -5.44 0.94 5.33
N ILE A 4 -5.05 -0.31 5.42
CA ILE A 4 -3.98 -0.88 4.59
C ILE A 4 -4.61 -1.67 3.44
N LEU A 5 -4.27 -1.30 2.22
CA LEU A 5 -4.56 -2.08 1.02
C LEU A 5 -3.32 -2.89 0.64
N SER A 6 -3.44 -4.21 0.62
CA SER A 6 -2.37 -5.11 0.16
C SER A 6 -2.83 -5.96 -1.01
N GLY A 7 -1.90 -6.66 -1.58
CA GLY A 7 -2.09 -7.54 -2.74
C GLY A 7 -0.95 -7.40 -3.72
N VAL A 8 -0.73 -8.41 -4.50
CA VAL A 8 0.38 -8.48 -5.46
C VAL A 8 0.36 -7.33 -6.48
N ALA A 9 1.49 -7.11 -7.14
CA ALA A 9 1.59 -6.13 -8.22
C ALA A 9 0.54 -6.44 -9.30
N GLY A 10 -0.21 -5.42 -9.74
CA GLY A 10 -1.34 -5.61 -10.67
C GLY A 10 -2.70 -5.88 -10.01
N ALA A 11 -2.77 -6.03 -8.68
CA ALA A 11 -4.03 -6.25 -7.98
C ALA A 11 -5.00 -5.04 -8.00
N GLY A 12 -4.55 -3.85 -8.44
CA GLY A 12 -5.42 -2.67 -8.58
C GLY A 12 -5.44 -1.73 -7.37
N LYS A 13 -4.51 -1.88 -6.42
CA LYS A 13 -4.40 -1.07 -5.19
C LYS A 13 -4.48 0.44 -5.45
N ASP A 14 -3.67 0.95 -6.36
CA ASP A 14 -3.62 2.39 -6.67
C ASP A 14 -4.93 2.93 -7.24
N THR A 15 -5.58 2.17 -8.11
CA THR A 15 -6.87 2.54 -8.70
C THR A 15 -7.95 2.61 -7.63
N ILE A 16 -8.06 1.57 -6.80
CA ILE A 16 -9.01 1.51 -5.69
C ILE A 16 -8.74 2.64 -4.69
N LYS A 17 -7.49 2.83 -4.27
CA LYS A 17 -7.10 3.91 -3.35
C LYS A 17 -7.53 5.28 -3.87
N LYS A 18 -7.31 5.57 -5.15
CA LYS A 18 -7.71 6.84 -5.77
C LYS A 18 -9.23 7.02 -5.76
N GLU A 19 -10.00 5.98 -6.09
CA GLU A 19 -11.46 6.05 -6.07
C GLU A 19 -12.02 6.24 -4.66
N ILE A 20 -11.49 5.54 -3.65
CA ILE A 20 -11.88 5.71 -2.25
C ILE A 20 -11.63 7.16 -1.78
N ILE A 21 -10.44 7.70 -2.04
CA ILE A 21 -10.08 9.09 -1.65
C ILE A 21 -10.99 10.11 -2.34
N LYS A 22 -11.41 9.84 -3.58
CA LYS A 22 -12.33 10.71 -4.34
C LYS A 22 -13.75 10.71 -3.75
N ARG A 23 -14.22 9.56 -3.23
CA ARG A 23 -15.59 9.36 -2.77
C ARG A 23 -15.80 9.66 -1.28
N MET A 24 -14.75 9.61 -0.48
CA MET A 24 -14.81 9.77 0.98
C MET A 24 -13.92 10.93 1.44
N GLU A 25 -14.53 12.07 1.80
CA GLU A 25 -13.83 13.32 2.12
C GLU A 25 -12.85 13.22 3.30
N ASN A 26 -13.21 12.40 4.31
CA ASN A 26 -12.40 12.20 5.51
C ASN A 26 -11.25 11.21 5.33
N ILE A 27 -11.03 10.70 4.12
CA ILE A 27 -9.95 9.76 3.82
C ILE A 27 -8.83 10.47 3.03
N LYS A 28 -7.61 10.27 3.49
CA LYS A 28 -6.41 10.81 2.84
C LYS A 28 -5.34 9.74 2.68
N SER A 29 -4.49 9.91 1.69
CA SER A 29 -3.23 9.18 1.59
C SER A 29 -2.09 10.03 2.11
N ILE A 30 -1.05 9.37 2.60
CA ILE A 30 0.21 10.02 2.99
C ILE A 30 1.34 9.56 2.08
N PRO A 31 2.36 10.42 1.83
CA PRO A 31 3.50 10.02 1.03
C PRO A 31 4.31 8.91 1.71
N SER A 32 4.86 7.99 0.91
CA SER A 32 5.91 7.08 1.36
C SER A 32 7.27 7.76 1.24
N LEU A 33 8.18 7.48 2.18
CA LEU A 33 9.59 7.78 2.03
C LEU A 33 10.19 6.79 1.02
N THR A 34 11.07 7.25 0.13
CA THR A 34 11.73 6.35 -0.84
C THR A 34 13.09 6.86 -1.26
N THR A 35 14.00 5.92 -1.57
CA THR A 35 15.29 6.21 -2.20
C THR A 35 15.27 5.99 -3.73
N ARG A 36 14.10 5.66 -4.29
CA ARG A 36 13.93 5.57 -5.73
C ARG A 36 14.09 6.95 -6.37
N PRO A 37 14.82 7.07 -7.49
CA PRO A 37 14.84 8.31 -8.25
C PRO A 37 13.44 8.75 -8.68
N GLN A 38 13.18 10.05 -8.65
CA GLN A 38 11.92 10.63 -9.12
C GLN A 38 11.71 10.27 -10.62
N ARG A 39 10.49 9.88 -10.97
CA ARG A 39 10.09 9.63 -12.36
C ARG A 39 9.24 10.79 -12.87
N GLU A 40 9.14 10.87 -14.18
CA GLU A 40 8.17 11.77 -14.81
C GLU A 40 6.75 11.47 -14.32
N GLY A 41 6.02 12.53 -13.94
CA GLY A 41 4.69 12.40 -13.33
C GLY A 41 4.64 12.21 -11.82
N ASP A 42 5.77 11.94 -11.14
CA ASP A 42 5.81 11.95 -9.68
C ASP A 42 5.67 13.38 -9.13
N ILE A 43 4.81 13.57 -8.16
CA ILE A 43 4.64 14.85 -7.44
C ILE A 43 5.29 14.71 -6.06
N PRO A 44 6.47 15.33 -5.83
CA PRO A 44 7.15 15.29 -4.54
C PRO A 44 6.25 15.76 -3.40
N GLY A 45 6.31 15.06 -2.26
CA GLY A 45 5.50 15.38 -1.08
C GLY A 45 4.04 14.91 -1.16
N LYS A 46 3.54 14.48 -2.33
CA LYS A 46 2.18 13.95 -2.49
C LYS A 46 2.13 12.43 -2.46
N THR A 47 2.93 11.78 -3.32
CA THR A 47 3.00 10.31 -3.37
C THR A 47 4.24 9.79 -2.68
N TYR A 48 5.37 10.49 -2.88
CA TYR A 48 6.66 10.14 -2.32
C TYR A 48 7.39 11.36 -1.76
N ILE A 49 8.17 11.11 -0.70
CA ILE A 49 9.26 11.96 -0.25
C ILE A 49 10.53 11.26 -0.66
N PHE A 50 11.25 11.86 -1.60
CA PHE A 50 12.49 11.31 -2.14
C PHE A 50 13.65 11.67 -1.23
N LEU A 51 14.43 10.66 -0.84
CA LEU A 51 15.57 10.74 0.07
C LEU A 51 16.79 10.09 -0.58
N SER A 52 17.98 10.48 -0.19
CA SER A 52 19.17 9.69 -0.44
C SER A 52 19.13 8.39 0.38
N LYS A 53 19.98 7.43 0.03
CA LYS A 53 20.09 6.20 0.81
C LYS A 53 20.55 6.49 2.25
N GLU A 54 21.52 7.37 2.39
CA GLU A 54 22.09 7.81 3.66
C GLU A 54 21.03 8.46 4.57
N GLU A 55 20.22 9.37 4.01
CA GLU A 55 19.10 10.03 4.73
C GLU A 55 18.04 9.01 5.17
N PHE A 56 17.73 8.02 4.33
CA PHE A 56 16.76 6.98 4.70
C PHE A 56 17.29 6.10 5.83
N GLU A 57 18.55 5.65 5.72
CA GLU A 57 19.20 4.84 6.75
C GLU A 57 19.38 5.60 8.08
N GLU A 58 19.59 6.92 8.03
CA GLU A 58 19.58 7.77 9.21
C GLU A 58 18.22 7.77 9.89
N LYS A 59 17.14 7.88 9.13
CA LYS A 59 15.77 7.79 9.67
C LYS A 59 15.46 6.43 10.31
N ILE A 60 16.01 5.34 9.77
CA ILE A 60 15.92 4.02 10.40
C ILE A 60 16.64 4.04 11.74
N ARG A 61 17.90 4.53 11.79
CA ARG A 61 18.69 4.59 13.04
C ARG A 61 18.04 5.45 14.12
N ASN A 62 17.38 6.53 13.72
CA ASN A 62 16.65 7.45 14.60
C ASN A 62 15.26 6.97 14.99
N ASP A 63 14.85 5.75 14.58
CA ASP A 63 13.51 5.20 14.84
C ASP A 63 12.35 6.07 14.32
N GLU A 64 12.55 6.75 13.18
CA GLU A 64 11.57 7.67 12.57
C GLU A 64 10.61 6.96 11.59
N ILE A 65 10.81 5.67 11.33
CA ILE A 65 10.07 4.87 10.34
C ILE A 65 9.34 3.72 11.05
N TYR A 66 8.05 3.52 10.74
CA TYR A 66 7.27 2.41 11.29
C TYR A 66 7.60 1.07 10.65
N GLU A 67 7.68 1.08 9.31
CA GLU A 67 8.01 -0.07 8.49
C GLU A 67 8.75 0.39 7.23
N TYR A 68 9.56 -0.47 6.69
CA TYR A 68 10.14 -0.29 5.37
C TYR A 68 10.39 -1.64 4.69
N ASP A 69 10.42 -1.63 3.37
CA ASP A 69 10.85 -2.75 2.53
C ASP A 69 11.76 -2.27 1.39
N ILE A 70 12.45 -3.21 0.78
CA ILE A 70 13.38 -2.94 -0.33
C ILE A 70 12.82 -3.57 -1.60
N HIS A 71 12.49 -2.73 -2.57
CA HIS A 71 12.04 -3.16 -3.89
C HIS A 71 12.98 -2.62 -4.97
N HIS A 72 13.52 -3.49 -5.81
CA HIS A 72 14.46 -3.12 -6.88
C HIS A 72 15.63 -2.25 -6.38
N ASN A 73 16.25 -2.62 -5.26
CA ASN A 73 17.33 -1.91 -4.59
C ASN A 73 16.99 -0.51 -4.03
N HIS A 74 15.70 -0.18 -3.94
CA HIS A 74 15.25 1.09 -3.35
C HIS A 74 14.43 0.83 -2.09
N TYR A 75 14.67 1.64 -1.07
CA TYR A 75 13.87 1.66 0.15
C TYR A 75 12.52 2.32 -0.10
N TYR A 76 11.49 1.79 0.57
CA TYR A 76 10.16 2.40 0.68
C TYR A 76 9.71 2.26 2.13
N GLY A 77 9.18 3.30 2.74
CA GLY A 77 8.78 3.23 4.14
C GLY A 77 7.74 4.25 4.56
N THR A 78 7.20 4.08 5.77
CA THR A 78 6.17 4.92 6.35
C THR A 78 6.73 5.75 7.50
N SER A 79 6.72 7.08 7.34
CA SER A 79 7.16 8.01 8.38
C SER A 79 6.24 7.97 9.60
N LYS A 80 6.81 7.78 10.80
CA LYS A 80 6.09 7.85 12.09
C LYS A 80 5.46 9.22 12.28
N LYS A 81 6.23 10.29 12.06
CA LYS A 81 5.75 11.66 12.22
C LYS A 81 4.52 11.94 11.36
N ILE A 82 4.62 11.68 10.05
CA ILE A 82 3.53 11.99 9.11
C ILE A 82 2.28 11.17 9.41
N LEU A 83 2.43 9.86 9.66
CA LEU A 83 1.29 9.01 9.98
C LEU A 83 0.60 9.46 11.27
N ASN A 84 1.36 9.70 12.35
CA ASN A 84 0.80 10.12 13.64
C ASN A 84 0.11 11.49 13.59
N GLU A 85 0.66 12.44 12.85
CA GLU A 85 0.04 13.76 12.67
C GLU A 85 -1.26 13.65 11.87
N LYS A 86 -1.23 12.98 10.72
CA LYS A 86 -2.38 12.93 9.81
C LYS A 86 -3.51 12.02 10.27
N SER A 87 -3.20 10.96 11.01
CA SER A 87 -4.23 10.04 11.56
C SER A 87 -5.09 10.65 12.68
N LYS A 88 -4.69 11.80 13.23
CA LYS A 88 -5.51 12.57 14.21
C LYS A 88 -6.71 13.24 13.56
N GLU A 89 -6.59 13.62 12.29
CA GLU A 89 -7.62 14.38 11.57
C GLU A 89 -8.37 13.51 10.55
N TYR A 90 -7.68 12.52 9.97
CA TYR A 90 -8.19 11.74 8.84
C TYR A 90 -8.04 10.25 9.07
N THR A 91 -8.89 9.48 8.43
CA THR A 91 -8.60 8.07 8.14
C THR A 91 -7.56 8.01 7.04
N ILE A 92 -6.43 7.36 7.31
CA ILE A 92 -5.35 7.22 6.34
C ILE A 92 -5.54 5.92 5.56
N ILE A 93 -5.51 6.00 4.23
CA ILE A 93 -5.47 4.83 3.35
C ILE A 93 -4.11 4.73 2.67
N LYS A 94 -3.50 3.57 2.75
CA LYS A 94 -2.14 3.34 2.23
C LYS A 94 -2.01 1.94 1.63
N ASP A 95 -1.27 1.84 0.53
CA ASP A 95 -0.83 0.57 -0.03
C ASP A 95 0.47 0.15 0.65
N ILE A 96 0.45 -1.03 1.26
CA ILE A 96 1.58 -1.60 2.00
C ILE A 96 1.62 -3.09 1.67
N ASP A 97 2.82 -3.63 1.48
CA ASP A 97 3.00 -5.04 1.19
C ASP A 97 2.79 -5.93 2.44
N VAL A 98 2.90 -7.23 2.27
CA VAL A 98 2.63 -8.19 3.35
C VAL A 98 3.61 -8.03 4.53
N ASN A 99 4.89 -7.79 4.25
CA ASN A 99 5.93 -7.66 5.30
C ASN A 99 5.72 -6.37 6.11
N GLY A 100 5.48 -5.25 5.42
CA GLY A 100 5.18 -3.97 6.05
C GLY A 100 3.87 -4.01 6.85
N THR A 101 2.85 -4.72 6.34
CA THR A 101 1.58 -4.92 7.04
C THR A 101 1.79 -5.68 8.36
N GLU A 102 2.52 -6.78 8.34
CA GLU A 102 2.87 -7.55 9.53
C GLU A 102 3.60 -6.69 10.55
N LYS A 103 4.62 -5.96 10.09
CA LYS A 103 5.41 -5.07 10.95
C LYS A 103 4.57 -3.97 11.59
N LEU A 104 3.66 -3.36 10.86
CA LEU A 104 2.75 -2.34 11.40
C LEU A 104 1.78 -2.93 12.42
N LYS A 105 1.21 -4.10 12.18
CA LYS A 105 0.33 -4.78 13.17
C LYS A 105 1.07 -5.09 14.48
N GLU A 106 2.38 -5.35 14.42
CA GLU A 106 3.22 -5.58 15.60
C GLU A 106 3.56 -4.28 16.35
N THR A 107 3.89 -3.22 15.63
CA THR A 107 4.51 -2.02 16.21
C THR A 107 3.55 -0.87 16.48
N LEU A 108 2.50 -0.72 15.66
CA LEU A 108 1.56 0.39 15.76
C LEU A 108 0.38 0.00 16.65
N LYS A 109 0.39 0.45 17.93
CA LYS A 109 -0.65 0.10 18.92
C LYS A 109 -1.64 1.23 19.18
N ASP A 110 -1.28 2.48 18.89
CA ASP A 110 -2.07 3.66 19.22
C ASP A 110 -3.05 4.09 18.13
N ILE A 111 -2.98 3.45 16.96
CA ILE A 111 -3.86 3.74 15.81
C ILE A 111 -4.55 2.44 15.41
N LYS A 112 -5.88 2.46 15.35
CA LYS A 112 -6.65 1.33 14.80
C LYS A 112 -6.22 1.03 13.39
N ILE A 113 -5.83 -0.23 13.10
CA ILE A 113 -5.44 -0.70 11.77
C ILE A 113 -6.56 -1.59 11.22
N VAL A 114 -6.93 -1.37 9.98
CA VAL A 114 -7.84 -2.23 9.19
C VAL A 114 -7.09 -2.68 7.94
N THR A 115 -6.94 -3.98 7.78
CA THR A 115 -6.15 -4.56 6.70
C THR A 115 -7.02 -5.26 5.67
N ILE A 116 -6.86 -4.90 4.39
CA ILE A 116 -7.65 -5.42 3.28
C ILE A 116 -6.71 -5.98 2.22
N TYR A 117 -6.81 -7.27 1.93
CA TYR A 117 -6.08 -7.91 0.84
C TYR A 117 -6.92 -7.98 -0.43
N LEU A 118 -6.38 -7.47 -1.53
CA LEU A 118 -7.01 -7.53 -2.85
C LEU A 118 -6.51 -8.76 -3.60
N ARG A 119 -7.36 -9.77 -3.66
CA ARG A 119 -7.07 -11.03 -4.31
C ARG A 119 -7.49 -10.98 -5.78
N VAL A 120 -6.56 -11.34 -6.66
CA VAL A 120 -6.78 -11.46 -8.10
C VAL A 120 -6.16 -12.77 -8.57
N PRO A 121 -6.83 -13.59 -9.40
CA PRO A 121 -6.24 -14.81 -9.94
C PRO A 121 -4.92 -14.57 -10.67
N LYS A 122 -3.98 -15.51 -10.58
CA LYS A 122 -2.61 -15.37 -11.11
C LYS A 122 -2.60 -15.08 -12.63
N GLU A 123 -3.49 -15.72 -13.37
CA GLU A 123 -3.66 -15.51 -14.82
C GLU A 123 -4.14 -14.08 -15.14
N GLU A 124 -5.08 -13.58 -14.37
CA GLU A 124 -5.59 -12.22 -14.52
C GLU A 124 -4.53 -11.17 -14.13
N LEU A 125 -3.72 -11.44 -13.10
CA LEU A 125 -2.58 -10.60 -12.74
C LEU A 125 -1.58 -10.50 -13.88
N ARG A 126 -1.22 -11.63 -14.50
CA ARG A 126 -0.34 -11.66 -15.67
C ARG A 126 -0.90 -10.77 -16.78
N ARG A 127 -2.17 -10.97 -17.15
CA ARG A 127 -2.84 -10.17 -18.17
C ARG A 127 -2.82 -8.66 -17.85
N ARG A 128 -3.06 -8.28 -16.59
CA ARG A 128 -3.02 -6.88 -16.16
C ARG A 128 -1.61 -6.30 -16.23
N LEU A 129 -0.58 -7.08 -15.88
CA LEU A 129 0.81 -6.65 -15.97
C LEU A 129 1.25 -6.45 -17.41
N GLU A 130 0.88 -7.34 -18.33
CA GLU A 130 1.17 -7.25 -19.76
C GLU A 130 0.53 -6.01 -20.41
N ASN A 131 -0.65 -5.60 -19.95
CA ASN A 131 -1.38 -4.45 -20.48
C ASN A 131 -1.06 -3.12 -19.77
N ARG A 132 -0.04 -3.05 -18.93
CA ARG A 132 0.36 -1.79 -18.28
C ARG A 132 0.97 -0.80 -19.27
N ILE A 133 0.74 0.49 -18.99
CA ILE A 133 1.28 1.61 -19.80
C ILE A 133 2.81 1.59 -19.81
N ASP A 134 3.45 1.26 -18.68
CA ASP A 134 4.90 1.19 -18.50
C ASP A 134 5.53 -0.06 -19.14
N LYS A 135 4.74 -0.94 -19.74
CA LYS A 135 5.15 -2.13 -20.49
C LYS A 135 6.34 -2.87 -19.85
N PRO A 136 6.17 -3.46 -18.66
CA PRO A 136 7.25 -4.18 -18.00
C PRO A 136 7.74 -5.33 -18.86
N SER A 137 9.05 -5.63 -18.80
CA SER A 137 9.64 -6.78 -19.49
C SER A 137 9.08 -8.09 -18.97
N GLU A 138 9.17 -9.17 -19.74
CA GLU A 138 8.75 -10.51 -19.32
C GLU A 138 9.45 -10.93 -18.01
N GLY A 139 10.75 -10.62 -17.87
CA GLY A 139 11.48 -10.90 -16.62
C GLY A 139 10.90 -10.17 -15.40
N GLU A 140 10.48 -8.92 -15.57
CA GLU A 140 9.81 -8.16 -14.49
C GLU A 140 8.43 -8.73 -14.17
N ILE A 141 7.67 -9.19 -15.16
CA ILE A 141 6.39 -9.87 -14.95
C ILE A 141 6.58 -11.14 -14.15
N ILE A 142 7.55 -11.98 -14.52
CA ILE A 142 7.87 -13.21 -13.79
C ILE A 142 8.27 -12.91 -12.35
N LEU A 143 9.14 -11.93 -12.11
CA LEU A 143 9.55 -11.53 -10.75
C LEU A 143 8.35 -11.10 -9.89
N ARG A 144 7.41 -10.36 -10.47
CA ARG A 144 6.18 -9.92 -9.77
C ARG A 144 5.24 -11.07 -9.47
N LEU A 145 5.12 -12.04 -10.41
CA LEU A 145 4.30 -13.24 -10.21
C LEU A 145 4.91 -14.24 -9.24
N ASN A 146 6.23 -14.29 -9.10
CA ASN A 146 6.90 -15.17 -8.13
C ASN A 146 6.57 -14.79 -6.67
N ARG A 147 6.21 -13.53 -6.39
CA ARG A 147 5.73 -13.12 -5.06
C ARG A 147 4.30 -13.58 -4.77
N PHE A 148 3.54 -13.98 -5.79
CA PHE A 148 2.13 -14.35 -5.64
C PHE A 148 1.92 -15.44 -4.59
N ASP A 149 2.63 -16.57 -4.71
CA ASP A 149 2.44 -17.71 -3.82
C ASP A 149 2.84 -17.38 -2.37
N TYR A 150 3.87 -16.54 -2.18
CA TYR A 150 4.27 -16.03 -0.88
C TYR A 150 3.18 -15.13 -0.28
N GLU A 151 2.67 -14.15 -1.01
CA GLU A 151 1.63 -13.24 -0.53
C GLU A 151 0.30 -13.97 -0.27
N GLU A 152 -0.10 -14.92 -1.12
CA GLU A 152 -1.28 -15.76 -0.91
C GLU A 152 -1.16 -16.62 0.36
N SER A 153 0.02 -17.15 0.67
CA SER A 153 0.23 -17.91 1.91
C SER A 153 0.03 -17.09 3.18
N ARG A 154 0.07 -15.75 3.08
CA ARG A 154 -0.03 -14.80 4.19
C ARG A 154 -1.38 -14.09 4.28
N ILE A 155 -2.38 -14.47 3.48
CA ILE A 155 -3.70 -13.83 3.48
C ILE A 155 -4.42 -13.89 4.84
N GLY A 156 -4.09 -14.84 5.70
CA GLY A 156 -4.60 -14.94 7.07
C GLY A 156 -4.18 -13.80 8.01
N LEU A 157 -3.25 -12.93 7.60
CA LEU A 157 -2.87 -11.72 8.33
C LEU A 157 -3.90 -10.59 8.20
N TYR A 158 -4.77 -10.66 7.19
CA TYR A 158 -5.67 -9.58 6.82
C TYR A 158 -7.04 -9.76 7.45
N ASP A 159 -7.63 -8.64 7.90
CA ASP A 159 -8.97 -8.62 8.48
C ASP A 159 -10.04 -8.89 7.40
N TYR A 160 -9.75 -8.47 6.16
CA TYR A 160 -10.63 -8.66 5.00
C TYR A 160 -9.84 -9.13 3.78
N VAL A 161 -10.41 -10.11 3.06
CA VAL A 161 -9.87 -10.60 1.78
C VAL A 161 -10.94 -10.44 0.72
N LEU A 162 -10.69 -9.58 -0.27
CA LEU A 162 -11.67 -9.23 -1.31
C LEU A 162 -11.19 -9.66 -2.68
N LYS A 163 -12.06 -10.36 -3.44
CA LYS A 163 -11.82 -10.58 -4.87
C LYS A 163 -11.98 -9.28 -5.64
N ASN A 164 -10.93 -8.85 -6.33
CA ASN A 164 -10.95 -7.63 -7.14
C ASN A 164 -11.17 -7.95 -8.63
N GLU A 165 -12.39 -8.34 -8.96
CA GLU A 165 -12.84 -8.64 -10.32
C GLU A 165 -13.56 -7.45 -10.98
N ASN A 166 -14.21 -6.62 -10.17
CA ASN A 166 -14.94 -5.43 -10.62
C ASN A 166 -14.64 -4.24 -9.72
N LEU A 167 -14.14 -3.16 -10.31
CA LEU A 167 -13.70 -1.97 -9.59
C LEU A 167 -14.82 -1.36 -8.72
N GLU A 168 -15.96 -1.09 -9.31
CA GLU A 168 -17.09 -0.42 -8.61
C GLU A 168 -17.59 -1.24 -7.43
N LYS A 169 -17.75 -2.54 -7.62
CA LYS A 169 -18.17 -3.46 -6.56
C LYS A 169 -17.14 -3.51 -5.43
N THR A 170 -15.86 -3.62 -5.77
CA THR A 170 -14.77 -3.69 -4.77
C THR A 170 -14.66 -2.39 -4.00
N VAL A 171 -14.76 -1.24 -4.68
CA VAL A 171 -14.74 0.08 -4.04
C VAL A 171 -15.93 0.21 -3.08
N GLY A 172 -17.14 -0.14 -3.49
CA GLY A 172 -18.34 -0.07 -2.63
C GLY A 172 -18.22 -0.93 -1.37
N ILE A 173 -17.65 -2.14 -1.48
CA ILE A 173 -17.41 -3.01 -0.32
C ILE A 173 -16.39 -2.36 0.63
N ILE A 174 -15.31 -1.80 0.11
CA ILE A 174 -14.28 -1.14 0.94
C ILE A 174 -14.84 0.11 1.63
N GLU A 175 -15.67 0.91 0.95
CA GLU A 175 -16.35 2.05 1.57
C GLU A 175 -17.20 1.61 2.77
N GLU A 176 -17.94 0.52 2.62
CA GLU A 176 -18.78 -0.01 3.71
C GLU A 176 -17.93 -0.54 4.88
N ILE A 177 -16.85 -1.29 4.61
CA ILE A 177 -15.88 -1.72 5.62
C ILE A 177 -15.36 -0.50 6.40
N ILE A 178 -14.91 0.54 5.70
CA ILE A 178 -14.36 1.74 6.36
C ILE A 178 -15.42 2.43 7.22
N ARG A 179 -16.67 2.53 6.76
CA ARG A 179 -17.77 3.12 7.54
C ARG A 179 -18.09 2.31 8.81
N GLN A 180 -18.09 0.99 8.70
CA GLN A 180 -18.34 0.10 9.84
C GLN A 180 -17.20 0.17 10.86
N GLU A 181 -15.97 0.09 10.40
CA GLU A 181 -14.77 0.14 11.25
C GLU A 181 -14.55 1.52 11.90
N SER A 182 -15.09 2.58 11.32
CA SER A 182 -15.03 3.93 11.90
C SER A 182 -16.04 4.15 13.04
N LYS A 183 -17.04 3.27 13.22
CA LYS A 183 -18.05 3.36 14.28
C LYS A 183 -17.65 2.59 15.55
N ASN A 184 -16.70 1.67 15.40
CA ASN A 184 -16.16 0.82 16.49
C ASN A 184 -14.81 1.40 16.97
#